data_1f2bc6b0c9771c27d602b2401fc17ecd
#
_entry.id   1f2bc6b0c9771c27d602b2401fc17ecd
#
_cell.length_a   1.000
_cell.length_b   1.000
_cell.length_c   1.000
_cell.angle_alpha   90.00
_cell.angle_beta   90.00
_cell.angle_gamma   90.00
#
_symmetry.space_group_name_H-M   'P 1'
#
loop_
_entity.id
_entity.type
_entity.pdbx_description
1 polymer ?
#
loop_
_entity_poly.entity_id
_entity_poly.type
_entity_poly.pdbx_seq_one_letter_code
_entity_poly.pdbx_strand_id
1 'polypeptide(L)'
;LGQFYVELWDSRVESAIALVHSRFSTNTFPSWERAHPYRYIMHNGEINTLRANVNWMRARQALFASDAFGEDIKKLLPVIDLDGSDSSMFDNCLELLVQSGRSLPHAIMMMVPEPWLGHNSMDEQLKAFYEYHSCLMEPWDGPAAIAFTDGTIVGAVLDRNGLRPSRYYVLDDDTVVMASEVGVLDIHPEQVTAKGRLQPGNMLLVDTSEGRIISNEEIKK
;
A
#
# COMPACT_ATOMS: atom_id res chain seq x y z
N LEU A 1 -8.66 23.00 1.38
CA LEU A 1 -9.39 22.01 2.19
C LEU A 1 -10.16 22.69 3.33
N GLY A 2 -9.53 23.42 4.24
CA GLY A 2 -10.20 24.04 5.38
C GLY A 2 -11.32 25.03 5.04
N GLN A 3 -11.33 25.65 3.84
CA GLN A 3 -12.47 26.48 3.40
C GLN A 3 -13.72 25.64 3.08
N PHE A 4 -13.56 24.38 2.74
CA PHE A 4 -14.65 23.45 2.43
C PHE A 4 -15.04 22.61 3.64
N TYR A 5 -14.05 22.11 4.35
CA TYR A 5 -14.19 21.32 5.58
C TYR A 5 -13.83 22.22 6.76
N VAL A 6 -14.81 22.94 7.28
CA VAL A 6 -14.60 23.92 8.37
C VAL A 6 -14.12 23.25 9.66
N GLU A 7 -14.40 21.97 9.83
CA GLU A 7 -13.95 21.14 10.94
C GLU A 7 -12.43 21.07 11.04
N LEU A 8 -11.71 21.21 9.94
CA LEU A 8 -10.24 21.19 9.92
C LEU A 8 -9.60 22.41 10.59
N TRP A 9 -10.39 23.44 10.92
CA TRP A 9 -9.96 24.58 11.73
C TRP A 9 -10.13 24.35 13.25
N ASP A 10 -10.82 23.27 13.65
CA ASP A 10 -10.97 22.92 15.06
C ASP A 10 -9.65 22.33 15.58
N SER A 11 -9.07 22.96 16.61
CA SER A 11 -7.80 22.52 17.21
C SER A 11 -7.84 21.11 17.84
N ARG A 12 -9.03 20.52 17.96
CA ARG A 12 -9.21 19.13 18.43
C ARG A 12 -9.05 18.10 17.31
N VAL A 13 -9.01 18.55 16.05
CA VAL A 13 -8.75 17.65 14.90
C VAL A 13 -7.26 17.49 14.75
N GLU A 14 -6.77 16.37 15.25
CA GLU A 14 -5.37 15.97 15.18
C GLU A 14 -5.24 14.63 14.47
N SER A 15 -4.16 14.44 13.71
CA SER A 15 -3.83 13.17 13.06
C SER A 15 -2.33 12.99 13.00
N ALA A 16 -1.85 11.80 13.37
CA ALA A 16 -0.45 11.42 13.22
C ALA A 16 -0.10 11.02 11.78
N ILE A 17 -1.10 10.73 10.94
CA ILE A 17 -0.91 10.22 9.60
C ILE A 17 -1.69 11.06 8.59
N ALA A 18 -1.06 11.39 7.46
CA ALA A 18 -1.72 11.99 6.31
C ALA A 18 -1.29 11.29 5.02
N LEU A 19 -2.24 10.71 4.28
CA LEU A 19 -2.04 10.26 2.91
C LEU A 19 -2.64 11.30 1.96
N VAL A 20 -1.83 11.82 1.05
CA VAL A 20 -2.23 12.90 0.13
C VAL A 20 -1.91 12.52 -1.30
N HIS A 21 -2.90 12.64 -2.19
CA HIS A 21 -2.70 12.44 -3.62
C HIS A 21 -3.37 13.57 -4.41
N SER A 22 -2.68 14.10 -5.40
CA SER A 22 -3.14 15.29 -6.14
C SER A 22 -4.08 14.98 -7.30
N ARG A 23 -4.26 13.71 -7.67
CA ARG A 23 -4.99 13.30 -8.88
C ARG A 23 -5.93 12.12 -8.62
N PHE A 24 -6.94 12.02 -9.48
CA PHE A 24 -7.75 10.80 -9.65
C PHE A 24 -6.93 9.72 -10.36
N SER A 25 -7.42 8.48 -10.33
CA SER A 25 -6.85 7.39 -11.10
C SER A 25 -6.85 7.72 -12.59
N THR A 26 -5.78 7.36 -13.28
CA THR A 26 -5.63 7.54 -14.72
C THR A 26 -6.48 6.55 -15.51
N ASN A 27 -6.69 6.82 -16.80
CA ASN A 27 -7.46 5.93 -17.71
C ASN A 27 -8.92 5.69 -17.32
N THR A 28 -9.48 6.51 -16.42
CA THR A 28 -10.88 6.48 -16.03
C THR A 28 -11.49 7.89 -16.07
N PHE A 29 -12.82 7.99 -16.22
CA PHE A 29 -13.49 9.27 -15.99
C PHE A 29 -13.34 9.65 -14.51
N PRO A 30 -12.96 10.91 -14.22
CA PRO A 30 -12.84 11.39 -12.85
C PRO A 30 -14.18 11.30 -12.10
N SER A 31 -14.17 10.69 -10.95
CA SER A 31 -15.30 10.67 -10.01
C SER A 31 -14.75 10.61 -8.58
N TRP A 32 -15.57 10.98 -7.61
CA TRP A 32 -15.13 10.96 -6.22
C TRP A 32 -14.81 9.55 -5.72
N GLU A 33 -15.48 8.52 -6.24
CA GLU A 33 -15.20 7.12 -5.91
C GLU A 33 -13.83 6.66 -6.41
N ARG A 34 -13.22 7.39 -7.34
CA ARG A 34 -11.90 7.11 -7.93
C ARG A 34 -10.81 8.07 -7.46
N ALA A 35 -11.15 8.93 -6.50
CA ALA A 35 -10.18 9.81 -5.86
C ALA A 35 -9.33 9.03 -4.84
N HIS A 36 -8.02 9.27 -4.85
CA HIS A 36 -7.13 8.79 -3.80
C HIS A 36 -7.18 9.71 -2.57
N PRO A 37 -6.85 9.21 -1.38
CA PRO A 37 -6.58 7.82 -1.04
C PRO A 37 -7.86 6.99 -1.00
N TYR A 38 -7.70 5.67 -1.23
CA TYR A 38 -8.76 4.68 -0.99
C TYR A 38 -8.82 4.31 0.50
N ARG A 39 -9.32 3.12 0.85
CA ARG A 39 -9.46 2.71 2.25
C ARG A 39 -8.13 2.44 2.92
N TYR A 40 -7.20 1.82 2.20
CA TYR A 40 -5.88 1.45 2.69
C TYR A 40 -4.76 2.12 1.91
N ILE A 41 -4.94 2.39 0.62
CA ILE A 41 -3.85 2.80 -0.25
C ILE A 41 -4.05 4.14 -0.94
N MET A 42 -2.92 4.73 -1.31
CA MET A 42 -2.80 5.59 -2.47
C MET A 42 -1.74 5.03 -3.42
N HIS A 43 -1.97 5.13 -4.72
CA HIS A 43 -1.17 4.51 -5.75
C HIS A 43 -0.79 5.52 -6.83
N ASN A 44 0.50 5.58 -7.13
CA ASN A 44 1.03 6.32 -8.27
C ASN A 44 1.64 5.32 -9.25
N GLY A 45 0.94 5.05 -10.34
CA GLY A 45 1.37 4.09 -11.34
C GLY A 45 0.22 3.44 -12.10
N GLU A 46 0.45 2.22 -12.56
CA GLU A 46 -0.48 1.40 -13.32
C GLU A 46 -0.27 -0.07 -12.96
N ILE A 47 -1.35 -0.81 -12.70
CA ILE A 47 -1.30 -2.26 -12.52
C ILE A 47 -1.49 -2.92 -13.89
N ASN A 48 -0.39 -3.32 -14.51
CA ASN A 48 -0.42 -3.89 -15.87
C ASN A 48 -1.02 -5.30 -15.91
N THR A 49 -0.98 -6.04 -14.81
CA THR A 49 -1.53 -7.40 -14.70
C THR A 49 -3.00 -7.42 -14.30
N LEU A 50 -3.66 -6.26 -14.19
CA LEU A 50 -5.00 -6.07 -13.63
C LEU A 50 -6.03 -7.09 -14.13
N ARG A 51 -6.10 -7.30 -15.45
CA ARG A 51 -7.08 -8.22 -16.04
C ARG A 51 -6.91 -9.66 -15.55
N ALA A 52 -5.67 -10.09 -15.40
CA ALA A 52 -5.37 -11.42 -14.87
C ALA A 52 -5.72 -11.51 -13.39
N ASN A 53 -5.32 -10.49 -12.59
CA ASN A 53 -5.61 -10.43 -11.16
C ASN A 53 -7.11 -10.49 -10.88
N VAL A 54 -7.90 -9.67 -11.59
CA VAL A 54 -9.37 -9.67 -11.47
C VAL A 54 -9.98 -11.02 -11.81
N ASN A 55 -9.55 -11.64 -12.94
CA ASN A 55 -10.06 -12.94 -13.36
C ASN A 55 -9.73 -14.04 -12.33
N TRP A 56 -8.53 -14.04 -11.77
CA TRP A 56 -8.13 -15.00 -10.76
C TRP A 56 -8.86 -14.79 -9.44
N MET A 57 -9.03 -13.54 -9.00
CA MET A 57 -9.83 -13.23 -7.82
C MET A 57 -11.27 -13.75 -8.00
N ARG A 58 -11.86 -13.51 -9.15
CA ARG A 58 -13.20 -14.00 -9.48
C ARG A 58 -13.29 -15.53 -9.51
N ALA A 59 -12.30 -16.21 -10.08
CA ALA A 59 -12.26 -17.67 -10.13
C ALA A 59 -12.16 -18.30 -8.74
N ARG A 60 -11.50 -17.63 -7.79
CA ARG A 60 -11.31 -18.12 -6.41
C ARG A 60 -12.45 -17.79 -5.47
N GLN A 61 -13.39 -16.93 -5.82
CA GLN A 61 -14.45 -16.48 -4.91
C GLN A 61 -15.21 -17.64 -4.24
N ALA A 62 -15.43 -18.74 -4.95
CA ALA A 62 -16.10 -19.91 -4.41
C ALA A 62 -15.30 -20.64 -3.31
N LEU A 63 -14.00 -20.39 -3.22
CA LEU A 63 -13.07 -20.99 -2.25
C LEU A 63 -12.78 -20.09 -1.06
N PHE A 64 -13.28 -18.85 -1.06
CA PHE A 64 -13.02 -17.92 0.03
C PHE A 64 -13.65 -18.41 1.32
N ALA A 65 -12.81 -18.54 2.35
CA ALA A 65 -13.18 -18.84 3.70
C ALA A 65 -12.35 -17.98 4.67
N SER A 66 -12.96 -17.52 5.73
CA SER A 66 -12.29 -16.77 6.78
C SER A 66 -13.05 -16.94 8.09
N ASP A 67 -12.34 -17.23 9.16
CA ASP A 67 -12.93 -17.35 10.50
C ASP A 67 -13.52 -16.01 10.97
N ALA A 68 -12.93 -14.89 10.52
CA ALA A 68 -13.41 -13.55 10.86
C ALA A 68 -14.81 -13.25 10.30
N PHE A 69 -15.14 -13.81 9.13
CA PHE A 69 -16.43 -13.57 8.46
C PHE A 69 -17.39 -14.77 8.57
N GLY A 70 -16.89 -15.98 8.78
CA GLY A 70 -17.70 -17.18 8.75
C GLY A 70 -18.55 -17.27 7.46
N GLU A 71 -19.85 -17.57 7.61
CA GLU A 71 -20.79 -17.64 6.48
C GLU A 71 -21.04 -16.27 5.79
N ASP A 72 -20.78 -15.17 6.49
CA ASP A 72 -21.01 -13.81 5.97
C ASP A 72 -20.01 -13.41 4.88
N ILE A 73 -18.94 -14.18 4.69
CA ILE A 73 -18.00 -13.95 3.57
C ILE A 73 -18.70 -13.93 2.21
N LYS A 74 -19.80 -14.64 2.08
CA LYS A 74 -20.63 -14.66 0.85
C LYS A 74 -21.27 -13.31 0.53
N LYS A 75 -21.48 -12.46 1.54
CA LYS A 75 -22.04 -11.10 1.38
C LYS A 75 -21.03 -10.12 0.80
N LEU A 76 -19.74 -10.46 0.84
CA LEU A 76 -18.66 -9.64 0.28
C LEU A 76 -18.43 -9.87 -1.22
N LEU A 77 -19.16 -10.82 -1.83
CA LEU A 77 -18.96 -11.18 -3.22
C LEU A 77 -19.88 -10.36 -4.17
N PRO A 78 -19.39 -9.86 -5.28
CA PRO A 78 -17.98 -9.92 -5.72
C PRO A 78 -17.10 -8.96 -4.91
N VAL A 79 -15.86 -9.37 -4.59
CA VAL A 79 -14.91 -8.56 -3.84
C VAL A 79 -14.44 -7.35 -4.65
N ILE A 80 -14.16 -7.58 -5.94
CA ILE A 80 -13.64 -6.55 -6.84
C ILE A 80 -14.80 -5.79 -7.48
N ASP A 81 -14.81 -4.46 -7.30
CA ASP A 81 -15.67 -3.56 -8.03
C ASP A 81 -15.11 -3.35 -9.45
N LEU A 82 -15.81 -3.90 -10.44
CA LEU A 82 -15.38 -3.87 -11.85
C LEU A 82 -15.53 -2.48 -12.50
N ASP A 83 -16.31 -1.60 -11.90
CA ASP A 83 -16.45 -0.22 -12.36
C ASP A 83 -15.37 0.70 -11.78
N GLY A 84 -14.54 0.17 -10.89
CA GLY A 84 -13.44 0.88 -10.25
C GLY A 84 -12.22 1.08 -11.16
N SER A 85 -11.21 1.75 -10.61
CA SER A 85 -9.87 1.84 -11.21
C SER A 85 -9.01 0.64 -10.82
N ASP A 86 -7.84 0.49 -11.45
CA ASP A 86 -6.83 -0.49 -11.06
C ASP A 86 -6.46 -0.37 -9.58
N SER A 87 -6.27 0.86 -9.12
CA SER A 87 -5.93 1.17 -7.73
C SER A 87 -7.05 0.79 -6.77
N SER A 88 -8.33 1.08 -7.11
CA SER A 88 -9.46 0.68 -6.27
C SER A 88 -9.65 -0.83 -6.22
N MET A 89 -9.43 -1.53 -7.34
CA MET A 89 -9.49 -2.99 -7.39
C MET A 89 -8.37 -3.64 -6.55
N PHE A 90 -7.17 -3.04 -6.57
CA PHE A 90 -6.09 -3.43 -5.67
C PHE A 90 -6.50 -3.24 -4.21
N ASP A 91 -7.06 -2.08 -3.87
CA ASP A 91 -7.51 -1.74 -2.52
C ASP A 91 -8.61 -2.71 -2.02
N ASN A 92 -9.57 -3.09 -2.88
CA ASN A 92 -10.60 -4.08 -2.53
C ASN A 92 -9.98 -5.45 -2.16
N CYS A 93 -8.97 -5.88 -2.93
CA CYS A 93 -8.29 -7.14 -2.64
C CYS A 93 -7.50 -7.04 -1.32
N LEU A 94 -6.78 -5.95 -1.12
CA LEU A 94 -6.01 -5.69 0.10
C LEU A 94 -6.93 -5.64 1.33
N GLU A 95 -8.06 -4.94 1.23
CA GLU A 95 -9.06 -4.86 2.30
C GLU A 95 -9.54 -6.26 2.71
N LEU A 96 -9.88 -7.12 1.75
CA LEU A 96 -10.28 -8.50 2.05
C LEU A 96 -9.19 -9.25 2.82
N LEU A 97 -7.93 -9.15 2.39
CA LEU A 97 -6.82 -9.84 3.03
C LEU A 97 -6.61 -9.36 4.47
N VAL A 98 -6.63 -8.06 4.70
CA VAL A 98 -6.45 -7.47 6.02
C VAL A 98 -7.61 -7.79 6.94
N GLN A 99 -8.84 -7.62 6.49
CA GLN A 99 -10.04 -7.91 7.27
C GLN A 99 -10.21 -9.42 7.55
N SER A 100 -9.56 -10.27 6.73
CA SER A 100 -9.47 -11.71 6.98
C SER A 100 -8.38 -12.09 8.00
N GLY A 101 -7.72 -11.12 8.63
CA GLY A 101 -6.77 -11.32 9.74
C GLY A 101 -5.29 -11.30 9.37
N ARG A 102 -4.92 -10.94 8.14
CA ARG A 102 -3.51 -10.71 7.79
C ARG A 102 -3.07 -9.32 8.22
N SER A 103 -1.83 -9.19 8.71
CA SER A 103 -1.27 -7.85 8.91
C SER A 103 -1.13 -7.12 7.59
N LEU A 104 -1.23 -5.79 7.62
CA LEU A 104 -1.15 -4.97 6.43
C LEU A 104 0.17 -5.18 5.65
N PRO A 105 1.37 -5.20 6.30
CA PRO A 105 2.62 -5.48 5.59
C PRO A 105 2.64 -6.89 4.95
N HIS A 106 2.12 -7.90 5.63
CA HIS A 106 2.00 -9.27 5.09
C HIS A 106 1.15 -9.29 3.81
N ALA A 107 -0.03 -8.66 3.86
CA ALA A 107 -0.93 -8.60 2.70
C ALA A 107 -0.29 -7.85 1.51
N ILE A 108 0.42 -6.76 1.77
CA ILE A 108 1.19 -6.04 0.75
C ILE A 108 2.29 -6.93 0.14
N MET A 109 3.05 -7.66 0.96
CA MET A 109 4.09 -8.59 0.46
C MET A 109 3.50 -9.71 -0.41
N MET A 110 2.28 -10.17 -0.11
CA MET A 110 1.58 -11.15 -0.96
C MET A 110 1.20 -10.57 -2.32
N MET A 111 0.72 -9.32 -2.34
CA MET A 111 0.21 -8.67 -3.56
C MET A 111 1.33 -8.10 -4.43
N VAL A 112 2.39 -7.57 -3.80
CA VAL A 112 3.54 -6.94 -4.45
C VAL A 112 4.83 -7.64 -4.02
N PRO A 113 5.03 -8.91 -4.43
CA PRO A 113 6.23 -9.64 -4.07
C PRO A 113 7.46 -9.06 -4.76
N GLU A 114 8.59 -9.11 -4.06
CA GLU A 114 9.87 -8.86 -4.72
C GLU A 114 10.27 -10.04 -5.64
N PRO A 115 11.26 -9.86 -6.54
CA PRO A 115 11.73 -10.93 -7.43
C PRO A 115 12.42 -12.03 -6.60
N TRP A 116 11.72 -13.11 -6.31
CA TRP A 116 12.25 -14.23 -5.51
C TRP A 116 12.71 -15.43 -6.33
N LEU A 117 12.16 -15.63 -7.54
CA LEU A 117 12.56 -16.70 -8.45
C LEU A 117 13.99 -16.46 -8.95
N GLY A 118 14.85 -17.45 -8.74
CA GLY A 118 16.25 -17.38 -9.17
C GLY A 118 17.13 -16.42 -8.37
N HIS A 119 16.63 -15.87 -7.25
CA HIS A 119 17.41 -15.00 -6.37
C HIS A 119 18.27 -15.83 -5.42
N ASN A 120 19.57 -15.94 -5.71
CA ASN A 120 20.49 -16.84 -4.98
C ASN A 120 20.91 -16.32 -3.60
N SER A 121 20.71 -15.02 -3.31
CA SER A 121 21.10 -14.38 -2.05
C SER A 121 19.91 -14.02 -1.15
N MET A 122 18.67 -14.37 -1.53
CA MET A 122 17.50 -14.17 -0.68
C MET A 122 17.52 -15.22 0.45
N ASP A 123 17.14 -14.79 1.65
CA ASP A 123 16.92 -15.68 2.78
C ASP A 123 15.93 -16.80 2.44
N GLU A 124 16.20 -18.02 2.88
CA GLU A 124 15.40 -19.19 2.51
C GLU A 124 13.99 -19.14 3.10
N GLN A 125 13.81 -18.57 4.29
CA GLN A 125 12.48 -18.42 4.91
C GLN A 125 11.65 -17.41 4.13
N LEU A 126 12.25 -16.28 3.75
CA LEU A 126 11.60 -15.27 2.92
C LEU A 126 11.25 -15.83 1.53
N LYS A 127 12.13 -16.63 0.95
CA LYS A 127 11.85 -17.31 -0.32
C LYS A 127 10.69 -18.29 -0.21
N ALA A 128 10.66 -19.09 0.86
CA ALA A 128 9.54 -20.01 1.15
C ALA A 128 8.23 -19.25 1.38
N PHE A 129 8.27 -18.07 2.03
CA PHE A 129 7.10 -17.20 2.16
C PHE A 129 6.53 -16.81 0.78
N TYR A 130 7.36 -16.31 -0.13
CA TYR A 130 6.88 -15.92 -1.46
C TYR A 130 6.44 -17.11 -2.30
N GLU A 131 7.14 -18.24 -2.21
CA GLU A 131 6.74 -19.48 -2.90
C GLU A 131 5.36 -19.96 -2.45
N TYR A 132 5.12 -20.02 -1.13
CA TYR A 132 3.83 -20.37 -0.56
C TYR A 132 2.73 -19.43 -1.02
N HIS A 133 2.94 -18.12 -0.89
CA HIS A 133 1.93 -17.13 -1.24
C HIS A 133 1.67 -17.03 -2.75
N SER A 134 2.65 -17.37 -3.58
CA SER A 134 2.44 -17.44 -5.04
C SER A 134 1.45 -18.52 -5.46
N CYS A 135 1.23 -19.54 -4.62
CA CYS A 135 0.18 -20.54 -4.83
C CYS A 135 -1.22 -20.01 -4.48
N LEU A 136 -1.30 -18.96 -3.70
CA LEU A 136 -2.56 -18.38 -3.22
C LEU A 136 -2.99 -17.15 -4.01
N MET A 137 -2.04 -16.38 -4.52
CA MET A 137 -2.29 -15.11 -5.20
C MET A 137 -1.24 -14.80 -6.26
N GLU A 138 -1.69 -14.34 -7.42
CA GLU A 138 -0.83 -13.78 -8.46
C GLU A 138 -0.35 -12.39 -8.07
N PRO A 139 0.90 -12.03 -8.41
CA PRO A 139 1.39 -10.66 -8.17
C PRO A 139 0.54 -9.62 -8.90
N TRP A 140 0.28 -8.52 -8.21
CA TRP A 140 -0.26 -7.31 -8.80
C TRP A 140 0.93 -6.47 -9.27
N ASP A 141 1.21 -6.48 -10.56
CA ASP A 141 2.46 -5.98 -11.11
C ASP A 141 2.24 -4.86 -12.12
N GLY A 142 3.19 -3.95 -12.15
CA GLY A 142 3.21 -2.76 -12.99
C GLY A 142 4.11 -1.70 -12.39
N PRO A 143 4.37 -0.58 -13.07
CA PRO A 143 5.13 0.53 -12.49
C PRO A 143 4.33 1.17 -11.36
N ALA A 144 4.66 0.84 -10.11
CA ALA A 144 3.86 1.22 -8.96
C ALA A 144 4.70 1.78 -7.80
N ALA A 145 4.24 2.90 -7.24
CA ALA A 145 4.58 3.37 -5.91
C ALA A 145 3.29 3.39 -5.09
N ILE A 146 3.19 2.54 -4.09
CA ILE A 146 1.99 2.36 -3.28
C ILE A 146 2.32 2.79 -1.86
N ALA A 147 1.63 3.80 -1.35
CA ALA A 147 1.60 4.09 0.07
C ALA A 147 0.31 3.52 0.68
N PHE A 148 0.39 3.08 1.93
CA PHE A 148 -0.70 2.36 2.59
C PHE A 148 -0.74 2.66 4.09
N THR A 149 -1.92 2.51 4.69
CA THR A 149 -2.11 2.66 6.14
C THR A 149 -3.34 1.88 6.62
N ASP A 150 -3.32 1.47 7.87
CA ASP A 150 -4.50 0.97 8.61
C ASP A 150 -4.96 1.93 9.72
N GLY A 151 -4.37 3.14 9.75
CA GLY A 151 -4.62 4.15 10.76
C GLY A 151 -3.61 4.16 11.91
N THR A 152 -2.81 3.11 12.08
CA THR A 152 -1.74 3.00 13.08
C THR A 152 -0.38 2.90 12.40
N ILE A 153 -0.29 2.04 11.40
CA ILE A 153 0.88 1.85 10.59
C ILE A 153 0.72 2.63 9.29
N VAL A 154 1.77 3.31 8.86
CA VAL A 154 1.86 3.89 7.53
C VAL A 154 3.13 3.40 6.84
N GLY A 155 3.01 3.02 5.59
CA GLY A 155 4.14 2.51 4.84
C GLY A 155 4.06 2.78 3.35
N ALA A 156 5.10 2.35 2.66
CA ALA A 156 5.11 2.33 1.21
C ALA A 156 6.00 1.24 0.65
N VAL A 157 5.65 0.83 -0.55
CA VAL A 157 6.37 -0.17 -1.32
C VAL A 157 6.50 0.30 -2.78
N LEU A 158 7.61 -0.06 -3.41
CA LEU A 158 7.76 0.02 -4.86
C LEU A 158 7.54 -1.36 -5.48
N ASP A 159 7.12 -1.34 -6.74
CA ASP A 159 7.13 -2.54 -7.57
C ASP A 159 8.55 -3.16 -7.63
N ARG A 160 8.62 -4.42 -8.01
CA ARG A 160 9.89 -5.18 -8.08
C ARG A 160 10.96 -4.56 -8.97
N ASN A 161 10.60 -3.70 -9.91
CA ASN A 161 11.54 -3.00 -10.80
C ASN A 161 11.88 -1.58 -10.31
N GLY A 162 11.09 -1.03 -9.39
CA GLY A 162 11.25 0.31 -8.84
C GLY A 162 11.18 1.41 -9.89
N LEU A 163 10.25 1.28 -10.83
CA LEU A 163 10.12 2.22 -11.96
C LEU A 163 9.62 3.60 -11.52
N ARG A 164 8.88 3.67 -10.42
CA ARG A 164 8.42 4.94 -9.85
C ARG A 164 9.41 5.44 -8.81
N PRO A 165 9.68 6.76 -8.75
CA PRO A 165 10.48 7.33 -7.69
C PRO A 165 9.71 7.34 -6.37
N SER A 166 10.41 7.16 -5.26
CA SER A 166 9.92 7.42 -3.92
C SER A 166 11.09 7.79 -3.02
N ARG A 167 10.97 8.92 -2.33
CA ARG A 167 12.00 9.48 -1.45
C ARG A 167 11.39 9.79 -0.11
N TYR A 168 12.19 9.72 0.94
CA TYR A 168 11.74 10.08 2.27
C TYR A 168 12.76 10.96 3.00
N TYR A 169 12.25 11.75 3.92
CA TYR A 169 12.98 12.52 4.91
C TYR A 169 12.49 12.14 6.30
N VAL A 170 13.41 12.10 7.24
CA VAL A 170 13.12 12.09 8.68
C VAL A 170 13.59 13.42 9.23
N LEU A 171 12.73 14.13 9.95
CA LEU A 171 13.01 15.44 10.48
C LEU A 171 13.42 15.36 11.95
N ASP A 172 13.92 16.46 12.49
CA ASP A 172 14.37 16.58 13.88
C ASP A 172 13.24 16.58 14.92
N ASP A 173 12.00 16.72 14.46
CA ASP A 173 10.77 16.58 15.25
C ASP A 173 10.09 15.20 15.10
N ASP A 174 10.84 14.19 14.62
CA ASP A 174 10.37 12.83 14.33
C ASP A 174 9.32 12.72 13.22
N THR A 175 9.04 13.80 12.47
CA THR A 175 8.18 13.76 11.30
C THR A 175 8.85 12.96 10.17
N VAL A 176 8.11 12.01 9.58
CA VAL A 176 8.53 11.29 8.37
C VAL A 176 7.72 11.77 7.19
N VAL A 177 8.39 12.31 6.18
CA VAL A 177 7.77 12.74 4.92
C VAL A 177 8.24 11.83 3.80
N MET A 178 7.31 11.21 3.11
CA MET A 178 7.60 10.41 1.93
C MET A 178 6.78 10.89 0.74
N ALA A 179 7.42 11.02 -0.41
CA ALA A 179 6.78 11.49 -1.63
C ALA A 179 7.46 10.94 -2.89
N SER A 180 6.72 10.92 -4.00
CA SER A 180 7.27 10.63 -5.33
C SER A 180 8.27 11.68 -5.79
N GLU A 181 8.09 12.93 -5.36
CA GLU A 181 8.93 14.09 -5.73
C GLU A 181 9.56 14.73 -4.50
N VAL A 182 10.70 15.40 -4.70
CA VAL A 182 11.29 16.28 -3.68
C VAL A 182 10.60 17.65 -3.75
N GLY A 183 10.55 18.35 -2.61
CA GLY A 183 10.00 19.70 -2.55
C GLY A 183 8.47 19.76 -2.52
N VAL A 184 7.80 18.66 -2.15
CA VAL A 184 6.34 18.64 -1.94
C VAL A 184 5.92 19.44 -0.70
N LEU A 185 6.83 19.58 0.26
CA LEU A 185 6.75 20.46 1.42
C LEU A 185 7.99 21.35 1.45
N ASP A 186 7.85 22.53 2.01
CA ASP A 186 8.97 23.45 2.25
C ASP A 186 9.70 23.01 3.53
N ILE A 187 10.71 22.16 3.36
CA ILE A 187 11.50 21.56 4.43
C ILE A 187 12.90 22.18 4.40
N HIS A 188 13.31 22.85 5.48
CA HIS A 188 14.64 23.38 5.61
C HIS A 188 15.67 22.25 5.76
N PRO A 189 16.81 22.29 5.02
CA PRO A 189 17.82 21.22 5.06
C PRO A 189 18.35 20.90 6.46
N GLU A 190 18.41 21.87 7.34
CA GLU A 190 18.84 21.73 8.73
C GLU A 190 17.90 20.93 9.63
N GLN A 191 16.63 20.81 9.24
CA GLN A 191 15.63 19.98 9.94
C GLN A 191 15.75 18.50 9.56
N VAL A 192 16.50 18.16 8.50
CA VAL A 192 16.55 16.78 7.98
C VAL A 192 17.64 16.00 8.72
N THR A 193 17.25 15.06 9.55
CA THR A 193 18.15 14.14 10.29
C THR A 193 18.54 12.91 9.46
N ALA A 194 17.62 12.44 8.62
CA ALA A 194 17.88 11.35 7.69
C ALA A 194 17.09 11.53 6.39
N LYS A 195 17.64 11.01 5.30
CA LYS A 195 16.97 10.99 4.00
C LYS A 195 17.35 9.74 3.23
N GLY A 196 16.42 9.27 2.41
CA GLY A 196 16.65 8.08 1.61
C GLY A 196 15.75 7.99 0.40
N ARG A 197 15.99 6.94 -0.36
CA ARG A 197 15.19 6.54 -1.50
C ARG A 197 14.71 5.10 -1.27
N LEU A 198 13.43 4.87 -1.48
CA LEU A 198 12.88 3.52 -1.44
C LEU A 198 13.47 2.72 -2.62
N GLN A 199 13.92 1.53 -2.33
CA GLN A 199 14.52 0.63 -3.32
C GLN A 199 13.47 -0.28 -3.95
N PRO A 200 13.69 -0.83 -5.16
CA PRO A 200 12.79 -1.79 -5.79
C PRO A 200 12.45 -2.96 -4.87
N GLY A 201 11.18 -3.30 -4.76
CA GLY A 201 10.68 -4.37 -3.91
C GLY A 201 10.84 -4.17 -2.40
N ASN A 202 11.41 -3.05 -1.96
CA ASN A 202 11.58 -2.74 -0.55
C ASN A 202 10.38 -1.96 0.00
N MET A 203 10.15 -2.14 1.29
CA MET A 203 9.12 -1.48 2.05
C MET A 203 9.73 -0.53 3.08
N LEU A 204 9.16 0.65 3.23
CA LEU A 204 9.35 1.54 4.37
C LEU A 204 8.08 1.46 5.22
N LEU A 205 8.23 1.30 6.52
CA LEU A 205 7.10 1.23 7.45
C LEU A 205 7.37 2.14 8.64
N VAL A 206 6.36 2.86 9.07
CA VAL A 206 6.36 3.65 10.31
C VAL A 206 5.20 3.16 11.18
N ASP A 207 5.50 2.76 12.39
CA ASP A 207 4.51 2.44 13.41
C ASP A 207 4.35 3.65 14.32
N THR A 208 3.18 4.31 14.24
CA THR A 208 2.90 5.51 15.03
C THR A 208 2.61 5.20 16.50
N SER A 209 2.22 3.98 16.82
CA SER A 209 1.99 3.54 18.20
C SER A 209 3.31 3.25 18.94
N GLU A 210 4.30 2.72 18.21
CA GLU A 210 5.65 2.48 18.72
C GLU A 210 6.57 3.69 18.53
N GLY A 211 6.17 4.67 17.70
CA GLY A 211 6.95 5.86 17.40
C GLY A 211 8.27 5.57 16.70
N ARG A 212 8.30 4.60 15.78
CA ARG A 212 9.53 4.18 15.10
C ARG A 212 9.35 3.80 13.64
N ILE A 213 10.44 3.91 12.91
CA ILE A 213 10.58 3.36 11.57
C ILE A 213 10.98 1.89 11.68
N ILE A 214 10.27 1.01 10.96
CA ILE A 214 10.58 -0.42 10.87
C ILE A 214 11.31 -0.66 9.56
N SER A 215 12.49 -1.24 9.63
CA SER A 215 13.32 -1.48 8.45
C SER A 215 12.76 -2.61 7.57
N ASN A 216 13.10 -2.58 6.28
CA ASN A 216 12.72 -3.64 5.34
C ASN A 216 13.17 -5.04 5.81
N GLU A 217 14.35 -5.12 6.42
CA GLU A 217 14.91 -6.36 6.95
C GLU A 217 14.13 -6.89 8.15
N GLU A 218 13.58 -5.99 8.97
CA GLU A 218 12.76 -6.34 10.13
C GLU A 218 11.37 -6.82 9.69
N ILE A 219 10.77 -6.15 8.71
CA ILE A 219 9.46 -6.53 8.15
C ILE A 219 9.49 -7.94 7.54
N LYS A 220 10.63 -8.33 6.96
CA LYS A 220 10.81 -9.56 6.20
C LYS A 220 11.39 -10.73 7.02
N LYS A 221 11.50 -10.58 8.33
CA LYS A 221 11.86 -11.64 9.28
C LYS A 221 10.63 -12.38 9.79
#